data_df01719254d7d753c6884be3a317e8af
#
_entry.id   df01719254d7d753c6884be3a317e8af
#
_cell.length_a   1.000
_cell.length_b   1.000
_cell.length_c   1.000
_cell.angle_alpha   90.00
_cell.angle_beta   90.00
_cell.angle_gamma   90.00
#
_symmetry.space_group_name_H-M   'P 1'
#
loop_
_entity.id
_entity.type
_entity.pdbx_description
1 polymer ?
#
loop_
_entity_poly.entity_id
_entity_poly.type
_entity_poly.pdbx_seq_one_letter_code
_entity_poly.pdbx_strand_id
1 'polypeptide(L)'
;MKGSLARAAIMAGSIMVTGAVMASSLVLPTAQSLAGQWQVADAQQQCQIEFLASEQSATNGYHLVDRQDCLKKVLTAEVVGWRPAPDGIALLQADGSTLAFFSRDGDIYRNQLGADDGLTLKALL
;
A
#
# COMPACT_ATOMS: atom_id res chain seq x y z
N MET A 1 43.72 14.80 -32.93
CA MET A 1 43.33 14.48 -32.55
C MET A 1 42.77 14.08 -31.66
N LYS A 2 42.83 14.20 -31.64
CA LYS A 2 42.33 13.81 -30.94
C LYS A 2 41.67 13.48 -30.16
N GLY A 3 41.57 13.48 -29.95
CA GLY A 3 40.91 13.18 -29.26
C GLY A 3 40.21 13.01 -28.96
N SER A 4 39.94 13.19 -29.54
CA SER A 4 39.05 13.04 -29.16
C SER A 4 38.44 12.33 -28.70
N LEU A 5 38.61 12.36 -28.80
CA LEU A 5 37.99 11.78 -28.24
C LEU A 5 37.50 11.55 -27.36
N ALA A 6 37.49 11.83 -27.23
CA ALA A 6 37.11 11.51 -26.20
C ALA A 6 35.94 11.58 -25.97
N ARG A 7 35.74 11.97 -26.64
CA ARG A 7 34.68 11.88 -26.40
C ARG A 7 34.09 11.02 -25.96
N ALA A 8 34.32 10.78 -26.00
CA ALA A 8 33.70 9.84 -25.75
C ALA A 8 33.11 9.73 -24.65
N ALA A 9 33.33 9.89 -24.23
CA ALA A 9 32.80 9.57 -23.23
C ALA A 9 31.71 9.92 -23.03
N ILE A 10 31.51 10.58 -23.56
CA ILE A 10 30.54 10.80 -23.39
C ILE A 10 29.63 10.13 -23.28
N MET A 11 29.52 9.85 -23.85
CA MET A 11 28.64 9.05 -23.82
C MET A 11 28.42 8.49 -22.67
N ALA A 12 29.16 8.45 -22.04
CA ALA A 12 29.02 7.75 -20.87
C ALA A 12 27.96 8.31 -20.05
N GLY A 13 27.77 9.53 -20.11
CA GLY A 13 26.79 10.10 -19.26
C GLY A 13 25.43 9.61 -19.51
N SER A 14 25.13 9.36 -20.72
CA SER A 14 23.76 8.99 -20.99
C SER A 14 23.37 7.72 -20.33
N ILE A 15 24.28 6.93 -19.96
CA ILE A 15 23.95 5.70 -19.40
C ILE A 15 23.34 5.80 -18.06
N MET A 16 23.65 6.82 -17.34
CA MET A 16 23.11 6.89 -16.05
C MET A 16 21.66 7.12 -16.02
N VAL A 17 21.13 7.64 -17.02
CA VAL A 17 19.71 7.88 -17.08
C VAL A 17 18.92 6.61 -16.94
N THR A 18 19.48 5.54 -17.43
CA THR A 18 18.80 4.28 -17.39
C THR A 18 18.51 3.82 -15.98
N GLY A 19 19.44 4.01 -15.10
CA GLY A 19 19.23 3.61 -13.75
C GLY A 19 18.13 4.36 -13.08
N ALA A 20 17.98 5.62 -13.38
CA ALA A 20 16.92 6.40 -12.76
C ALA A 20 15.55 5.91 -13.20
N VAL A 21 15.42 5.48 -14.41
CA VAL A 21 14.16 4.99 -14.90
C VAL A 21 13.75 3.72 -14.16
N MET A 22 14.71 2.86 -13.91
CA MET A 22 14.40 1.63 -13.21
C MET A 22 13.91 1.90 -11.79
N ALA A 23 14.46 2.87 -11.15
CA ALA A 23 14.08 3.16 -9.79
C ALA A 23 12.65 3.65 -9.66
N SER A 24 12.11 4.23 -10.71
CA SER A 24 10.76 4.78 -10.64
C SER A 24 9.68 3.72 -10.75
N SER A 25 10.04 2.47 -10.96
CA SER A 25 9.03 1.42 -11.09
C SER A 25 8.37 1.06 -9.77
N LEU A 26 8.96 1.42 -8.63
CA LEU A 26 8.38 1.14 -7.34
C LEU A 26 7.85 2.44 -6.75
N VAL A 27 6.55 2.59 -6.77
CA VAL A 27 5.91 3.80 -6.30
C VAL A 27 5.16 3.52 -5.01
N LEU A 28 5.41 4.34 -4.01
CA LEU A 28 4.68 4.29 -2.77
C LEU A 28 3.57 5.33 -2.82
N PRO A 29 2.31 4.92 -2.80
CA PRO A 29 1.23 5.91 -2.83
C PRO A 29 1.21 6.73 -1.55
N THR A 30 0.63 7.91 -1.63
CA THR A 30 0.48 8.75 -0.44
C THR A 30 -0.79 8.35 0.30
N ALA A 31 -0.81 8.66 1.60
CA ALA A 31 -2.01 8.40 2.38
C ALA A 31 -3.20 9.19 1.82
N GLN A 32 -2.96 10.40 1.36
CA GLN A 32 -4.02 11.24 0.82
C GLN A 32 -4.65 10.63 -0.42
N SER A 33 -3.86 9.96 -1.23
CA SER A 33 -4.40 9.37 -2.46
C SER A 33 -5.25 8.15 -2.19
N LEU A 34 -5.08 7.53 -1.04
CA LEU A 34 -5.83 6.34 -0.68
C LEU A 34 -6.90 6.60 0.38
N ALA A 35 -6.99 7.82 0.88
CA ALA A 35 -7.98 8.14 1.91
C ALA A 35 -9.39 8.05 1.33
N GLY A 36 -10.34 7.69 2.16
CA GLY A 36 -11.74 7.61 1.77
C GLY A 36 -12.38 6.32 2.21
N GLN A 37 -13.49 5.99 1.59
CA GLN A 37 -14.27 4.82 1.94
C GLN A 37 -13.76 3.59 1.20
N TRP A 38 -13.63 2.51 1.93
CA TRP A 38 -13.14 1.24 1.39
C TRP A 38 -14.01 0.10 1.89
N GLN A 39 -13.93 -1.03 1.20
CA GLN A 39 -14.67 -2.22 1.57
C GLN A 39 -13.74 -3.40 1.68
N VAL A 40 -13.79 -4.08 2.82
CA VAL A 40 -13.11 -5.36 3.00
C VAL A 40 -14.17 -6.44 2.89
N ALA A 41 -13.93 -7.45 2.09
CA ALA A 41 -14.94 -8.48 1.83
C ALA A 41 -14.33 -9.85 1.68
N ASP A 42 -15.07 -10.86 2.14
CA ASP A 42 -14.77 -12.24 1.80
C ASP A 42 -16.01 -12.84 1.12
N ALA A 43 -16.09 -14.14 1.03
CA ALA A 43 -17.20 -14.78 0.33
C ALA A 43 -18.53 -14.58 1.04
N GLN A 44 -18.52 -14.24 2.31
CA GLN A 44 -19.72 -14.22 3.12
C GLN A 44 -20.03 -12.89 3.77
N GLN A 45 -19.04 -12.03 3.93
CA GLN A 45 -19.20 -10.79 4.67
C GLN A 45 -18.57 -9.62 3.95
N GLN A 46 -19.11 -8.43 4.21
CA GLN A 46 -18.55 -7.19 3.68
C GLN A 46 -18.45 -6.20 4.82
N CYS A 47 -17.34 -5.49 4.90
CA CYS A 47 -17.11 -4.48 5.92
C CYS A 47 -16.72 -3.18 5.25
N GLN A 48 -17.44 -2.13 5.58
CA GLN A 48 -17.12 -0.80 5.08
C GLN A 48 -16.29 -0.06 6.12
N ILE A 49 -15.15 0.45 5.70
CA ILE A 49 -14.22 1.17 6.57
C ILE A 49 -13.83 2.46 5.90
N GLU A 50 -13.13 3.28 6.64
CA GLU A 50 -12.63 4.54 6.10
C GLU A 50 -11.16 4.71 6.45
N PHE A 51 -10.35 5.03 5.45
CA PHE A 51 -8.95 5.38 5.65
C PHE A 51 -8.84 6.88 5.78
N LEU A 52 -8.24 7.34 6.86
CA LEU A 52 -7.98 8.76 7.07
C LEU A 52 -6.51 9.04 6.78
N ALA A 53 -6.22 10.24 6.32
CA ALA A 53 -4.85 10.63 6.03
C ALA A 53 -4.14 11.24 7.25
N SER A 54 -4.79 11.24 8.41
CA SER A 54 -4.18 11.76 9.62
C SER A 54 -3.26 10.73 10.25
N GLU A 55 -2.09 11.18 10.66
CA GLU A 55 -1.08 10.29 11.20
C GLU A 55 -1.44 9.76 12.57
N GLN A 56 -1.06 8.52 12.82
CA GLN A 56 -1.29 7.88 14.09
C GLN A 56 0.05 7.35 14.57
N SER A 57 0.65 8.04 15.51
CA SER A 57 2.02 7.72 15.91
C SER A 57 2.13 6.38 16.60
N ALA A 58 1.10 5.96 17.31
CA ALA A 58 1.14 4.69 18.03
C ALA A 58 1.36 3.50 17.12
N THR A 59 0.85 3.55 15.90
CA THR A 59 0.98 2.46 14.96
C THR A 59 2.00 2.73 13.86
N ASN A 60 2.57 3.94 13.86
CA ASN A 60 3.45 4.36 12.78
C ASN A 60 2.73 4.30 11.43
N GLY A 61 1.48 4.70 11.43
CA GLY A 61 0.65 4.70 10.23
C GLY A 61 -0.37 5.82 10.30
N TYR A 62 -1.57 5.53 9.81
CA TYR A 62 -2.65 6.51 9.74
C TYR A 62 -3.91 5.95 10.38
N HIS A 63 -4.83 6.83 10.73
CA HIS A 63 -6.06 6.42 11.39
C HIS A 63 -7.00 5.67 10.45
N LEU A 64 -7.67 4.68 10.99
CA LEU A 64 -8.67 3.91 10.28
C LEU A 64 -9.95 3.95 11.09
N VAL A 65 -11.08 4.09 10.44
CA VAL A 65 -12.37 4.11 11.11
C VAL A 65 -13.18 2.89 10.68
N ASP A 66 -13.62 2.12 11.66
CA ASP A 66 -14.48 0.97 11.44
C ASP A 66 -15.69 1.14 12.35
N ARG A 67 -16.70 1.86 11.85
CA ARG A 67 -17.83 2.28 12.67
C ARG A 67 -18.67 1.13 13.18
N GLN A 68 -18.66 0.02 12.50
CA GLN A 68 -19.47 -1.13 12.87
C GLN A 68 -18.68 -2.21 13.58
N ASP A 69 -17.42 -1.93 13.85
CA ASP A 69 -16.52 -2.90 14.47
C ASP A 69 -16.55 -4.22 13.70
N CYS A 70 -16.57 -4.10 12.41
CA CYS A 70 -16.80 -5.22 11.52
C CYS A 70 -15.52 -5.98 11.17
N LEU A 71 -14.39 -5.27 11.12
CA LEU A 71 -13.13 -5.91 10.75
C LEU A 71 -12.73 -7.01 11.72
N LYS A 72 -13.10 -6.87 12.98
CA LYS A 72 -12.78 -7.87 13.97
C LYS A 72 -13.42 -9.21 13.62
N LYS A 73 -14.59 -9.17 13.01
CA LYS A 73 -15.27 -10.41 12.61
C LYS A 73 -14.63 -11.06 11.41
N VAL A 74 -14.08 -10.25 10.51
CA VAL A 74 -13.48 -10.75 9.29
C VAL A 74 -12.03 -11.16 9.53
N LEU A 75 -11.29 -10.37 10.31
CA LEU A 75 -9.86 -10.58 10.51
C LEU A 75 -9.51 -11.19 11.86
N THR A 76 -10.50 -11.39 12.72
CA THR A 76 -10.35 -12.01 14.03
C THR A 76 -9.44 -11.26 14.99
N ALA A 77 -9.09 -10.02 14.68
CA ALA A 77 -8.30 -9.17 15.55
C ALA A 77 -8.65 -7.72 15.27
N GLU A 78 -8.31 -6.86 16.21
CA GLU A 78 -8.66 -5.46 16.08
C GLU A 78 -7.68 -4.72 15.20
N VAL A 79 -8.20 -3.96 14.24
CA VAL A 79 -7.42 -3.11 13.35
C VAL A 79 -7.67 -1.67 13.75
N VAL A 80 -6.61 -0.94 14.05
CA VAL A 80 -6.75 0.45 14.50
C VAL A 80 -6.08 1.45 13.58
N GLY A 81 -5.33 0.98 12.59
CA GLY A 81 -4.65 1.88 11.66
C GLY A 81 -4.35 1.21 10.35
N TRP A 82 -3.80 1.98 9.44
CA TRP A 82 -3.43 1.48 8.12
C TRP A 82 -2.20 2.23 7.63
N ARG A 83 -1.56 1.68 6.63
CA ARG A 83 -0.36 2.30 6.05
C ARG A 83 -0.24 1.93 4.59
N PRO A 84 0.07 2.90 3.71
CA PRO A 84 0.38 2.57 2.32
C PRO A 84 1.69 1.78 2.26
N ALA A 85 1.78 0.90 1.31
CA ALA A 85 2.98 0.13 1.06
C ALA A 85 3.22 0.10 -0.45
N PRO A 86 4.44 -0.19 -0.88
CA PRO A 86 4.65 -0.32 -2.32
C PRO A 86 3.70 -1.38 -2.87
N ASP A 87 2.86 -0.96 -3.80
CA ASP A 87 1.91 -1.85 -4.45
C ASP A 87 0.92 -2.51 -3.49
N GLY A 88 0.63 -1.87 -2.37
CA GLY A 88 -0.30 -2.50 -1.43
C GLY A 88 -0.71 -1.60 -0.29
N ILE A 89 -1.45 -2.20 0.63
CA ILE A 89 -1.98 -1.53 1.81
C ILE A 89 -1.86 -2.48 3.00
N ALA A 90 -1.33 -1.98 4.11
CA ALA A 90 -1.22 -2.76 5.34
C ALA A 90 -2.26 -2.28 6.35
N LEU A 91 -2.94 -3.22 7.00
CA LEU A 91 -3.82 -2.93 8.13
C LEU A 91 -3.08 -3.25 9.41
N LEU A 92 -3.15 -2.36 10.38
CA LEU A 92 -2.25 -2.36 11.52
C LEU A 92 -2.99 -2.59 12.84
N GLN A 93 -2.33 -3.34 13.73
CA GLN A 93 -2.78 -3.52 15.09
C GLN A 93 -2.30 -2.37 15.96
N ALA A 94 -2.76 -2.33 17.20
CA ALA A 94 -2.45 -1.24 18.10
C ALA A 94 -0.96 -1.06 18.36
N ASP A 95 -0.20 -2.14 18.27
CA ASP A 95 1.25 -2.07 18.49
C ASP A 95 2.02 -1.71 17.23
N GLY A 96 1.33 -1.45 16.13
CA GLY A 96 1.97 -1.09 14.86
C GLY A 96 2.31 -2.26 13.97
N SER A 97 2.09 -3.48 14.42
CA SER A 97 2.38 -4.64 13.59
C SER A 97 1.32 -4.80 12.52
N THR A 98 1.70 -5.42 11.42
CA THR A 98 0.79 -5.65 10.30
C THR A 98 -0.05 -6.89 10.56
N LEU A 99 -1.36 -6.70 10.62
CA LEU A 99 -2.28 -7.81 10.75
C LEU A 99 -2.63 -8.40 9.39
N ALA A 100 -2.81 -7.56 8.41
CA ALA A 100 -3.17 -8.00 7.06
C ALA A 100 -2.47 -7.12 6.05
N PHE A 101 -2.00 -7.72 4.99
CA PHE A 101 -1.37 -6.99 3.91
C PHE A 101 -2.08 -7.33 2.61
N PHE A 102 -2.54 -6.30 1.94
CA PHE A 102 -3.30 -6.45 0.69
C PHE A 102 -2.45 -5.98 -0.46
N SER A 103 -2.14 -6.87 -1.39
CA SER A 103 -1.40 -6.53 -2.59
C SER A 103 -2.35 -6.12 -3.70
N ARG A 104 -1.94 -5.15 -4.46
CA ARG A 104 -2.75 -4.65 -5.56
C ARG A 104 -2.87 -5.68 -6.67
N ASP A 105 -4.10 -5.85 -7.16
CA ASP A 105 -4.39 -6.75 -8.25
C ASP A 105 -5.44 -6.07 -9.14
N GLY A 106 -4.98 -5.24 -10.07
CA GLY A 106 -5.87 -4.45 -10.90
C GLY A 106 -6.58 -3.37 -10.08
N ASP A 107 -7.88 -3.42 -10.05
CA ASP A 107 -8.69 -2.44 -9.33
C ASP A 107 -8.95 -2.82 -7.89
N ILE A 108 -8.53 -3.99 -7.46
CA ILE A 108 -8.74 -4.43 -6.10
C ILE A 108 -7.43 -4.85 -5.47
N TYR A 109 -7.48 -5.10 -4.18
CA TYR A 109 -6.32 -5.56 -3.42
C TYR A 109 -6.68 -6.88 -2.77
N ARG A 110 -5.73 -7.82 -2.71
CA ARG A 110 -5.96 -9.15 -2.16
C ARG A 110 -5.06 -9.41 -0.98
N ASN A 111 -5.60 -10.08 0.02
CA ASN A 111 -4.85 -10.41 1.23
C ASN A 111 -3.73 -11.39 0.91
N GLN A 112 -2.54 -11.09 1.40
CA GLN A 112 -1.37 -11.92 1.17
C GLN A 112 -0.86 -12.60 2.42
N LEU A 113 -1.40 -12.27 3.59
CA LEU A 113 -0.96 -12.85 4.84
C LEU A 113 -2.00 -13.80 5.38
N GLY A 114 -1.54 -14.90 5.92
CA GLY A 114 -2.42 -15.87 6.55
C GLY A 114 -3.09 -16.78 5.55
N ALA A 115 -3.96 -17.61 6.04
CA ALA A 115 -4.61 -18.61 5.24
C ALA A 115 -5.94 -18.15 4.68
N ASP A 116 -6.30 -16.90 4.90
CA ASP A 116 -7.61 -16.46 4.52
C ASP A 116 -7.64 -16.08 3.10
N ASP A 117 -7.94 -16.97 2.27
CA ASP A 117 -8.02 -16.74 0.86
C ASP A 117 -9.30 -16.01 0.55
N GLY A 118 -9.30 -15.19 -0.41
CA GLY A 118 -10.51 -14.54 -0.88
C GLY A 118 -10.85 -13.25 -0.18
N LEU A 119 -10.05 -12.85 0.80
CA LEU A 119 -10.28 -11.57 1.43
C LEU A 119 -9.76 -10.47 0.52
N THR A 120 -10.61 -9.50 0.21
CA THR A 120 -10.27 -8.43 -0.72
C THR A 120 -10.54 -7.07 -0.09
N LEU A 121 -9.89 -6.07 -0.64
CA LEU A 121 -10.04 -4.68 -0.23
C LEU A 121 -10.21 -3.84 -1.49
N LYS A 122 -11.21 -2.99 -1.51
CA LYS A 122 -11.43 -2.17 -2.68
C LYS A 122 -12.01 -0.82 -2.29
N ALA A 123 -11.64 0.21 -3.05
CA ALA A 123 -12.11 1.56 -2.80
C ALA A 123 -13.57 1.68 -3.20
N LEU A 124 -14.32 2.44 -2.40
CA LEU A 124 -15.70 2.77 -2.70
C LEU A 124 -15.75 4.21 -3.18
N LEU A 125 -16.45 4.46 -4.25
CA LEU A 125 -16.54 5.81 -4.82
C LEU A 125 -17.75 6.56 -4.36
#